data_78c09fa99ac46e586783f4f43c978dff
#
_entry.id   78c09fa99ac46e586783f4f43c978dff
#
_cell.length_a   1.000
_cell.length_b   1.000
_cell.length_c   1.000
_cell.angle_alpha   90.00
_cell.angle_beta   90.00
_cell.angle_gamma   90.00
#
_symmetry.space_group_name_H-M   'P 1'
#
loop_
_entity.id
_entity.type
_entity.pdbx_description
1 polymer ?
#
loop_
_entity_poly.entity_id
_entity_poly.type
_entity_poly.pdbx_seq_one_letter_code
_entity_poly.pdbx_strand_id
1 'polypeptide(L)'
;MNNGDIMILETIAQANRERYAEIEKQIPLEEIKSKALSMNITDEFPFEKALAKDGISYICEVKKASPSKGIIAEDFPYVQIAKDYENAGASAISVLTEPQWFKGENKYLQEISQNVKIPLLRKDFTVCEYQIYEAKVIGASAVLLICALLDTETIRKWIEICDSLGLSALVEAHTEEEVKSALDAGARVIGVNNRNLKDFTVDLTTCTR
;
A
#
# COMPACT_ATOMS: atom_id res chain seq x y z
N MET A 1 -19.73 -17.52 -12.50
CA MET A 1 -18.63 -16.58 -12.21
C MET A 1 -19.11 -15.22 -12.67
N ASN A 2 -19.39 -14.31 -11.73
CA ASN A 2 -19.80 -12.95 -12.10
C ASN A 2 -18.57 -12.17 -12.55
N ASN A 3 -18.57 -11.76 -13.83
CA ASN A 3 -17.49 -10.98 -14.47
C ASN A 3 -17.32 -9.55 -13.90
N GLY A 4 -18.14 -9.12 -12.95
CA GLY A 4 -18.18 -7.71 -12.52
C GLY A 4 -17.02 -7.25 -11.63
N ASP A 5 -16.46 -8.13 -10.83
CA ASP A 5 -15.61 -7.73 -9.70
C ASP A 5 -14.10 -7.94 -9.95
N ILE A 6 -13.74 -8.93 -10.76
CA ILE A 6 -12.41 -8.96 -11.42
C ILE A 6 -12.24 -7.71 -12.28
N MET A 7 -13.35 -7.18 -12.84
CA MET A 7 -13.35 -5.94 -13.59
C MET A 7 -12.94 -4.71 -12.78
N ILE A 8 -13.32 -4.57 -11.48
CA ILE A 8 -12.98 -3.35 -10.76
C ILE A 8 -11.50 -3.28 -10.37
N LEU A 9 -10.95 -4.40 -9.87
CA LEU A 9 -9.53 -4.47 -9.52
C LEU A 9 -8.65 -4.21 -10.74
N GLU A 10 -8.92 -4.89 -11.85
CA GLU A 10 -8.18 -4.69 -13.10
C GLU A 10 -8.44 -3.31 -13.71
N THR A 11 -9.64 -2.76 -13.57
CA THR A 11 -9.97 -1.40 -14.03
C THR A 11 -9.15 -0.37 -13.28
N ILE A 12 -9.02 -0.49 -11.95
CA ILE A 12 -8.20 0.42 -11.14
C ILE A 12 -6.71 0.24 -11.49
N ALA A 13 -6.26 -1.01 -11.60
CA ALA A 13 -4.88 -1.32 -11.97
C ALA A 13 -4.53 -0.75 -13.36
N GLN A 14 -5.41 -0.90 -14.33
CA GLN A 14 -5.21 -0.36 -15.68
C GLN A 14 -5.16 1.16 -15.68
N ALA A 15 -6.08 1.83 -14.97
CA ALA A 15 -6.05 3.28 -14.85
C ALA A 15 -4.76 3.78 -14.16
N ASN A 16 -4.25 3.03 -13.17
CA ASN A 16 -2.95 3.33 -12.57
C ASN A 16 -1.80 3.16 -13.57
N ARG A 17 -1.78 2.10 -14.38
CA ARG A 17 -0.77 1.93 -15.45
C ARG A 17 -0.76 3.12 -16.39
N GLU A 18 -1.93 3.54 -16.85
CA GLU A 18 -2.09 4.70 -17.74
C GLU A 18 -1.62 6.00 -17.08
N ARG A 19 -2.02 6.23 -15.82
CA ARG A 19 -1.62 7.39 -15.04
C ARG A 19 -0.09 7.46 -14.88
N TYR A 20 0.55 6.35 -14.53
CA TYR A 20 1.99 6.34 -14.33
C TYR A 20 2.76 6.42 -15.64
N ALA A 21 2.22 5.90 -16.75
CA ALA A 21 2.79 6.13 -18.08
C ALA A 21 2.80 7.62 -18.48
N GLU A 22 1.80 8.41 -18.04
CA GLU A 22 1.80 9.87 -18.27
C GLU A 22 2.72 10.60 -17.28
N ILE A 23 2.80 10.18 -16.02
CA ILE A 23 3.70 10.76 -15.02
C ILE A 23 5.15 10.55 -15.45
N GLU A 24 5.51 9.37 -15.94
CA GLU A 24 6.86 9.01 -16.36
C GLU A 24 7.35 9.84 -17.57
N LYS A 25 6.46 10.34 -18.42
CA LYS A 25 6.80 11.30 -19.49
C LYS A 25 7.24 12.66 -18.94
N GLN A 26 6.73 13.06 -17.77
CA GLN A 26 7.05 14.33 -17.13
C GLN A 26 8.28 14.22 -16.23
N ILE A 27 8.35 13.15 -15.45
CA ILE A 27 9.46 12.81 -14.54
C ILE A 27 9.88 11.37 -14.88
N PRO A 28 10.99 11.17 -15.60
CA PRO A 28 11.45 9.84 -15.98
C PRO A 28 11.74 8.93 -14.78
N LEU A 29 11.58 7.62 -14.94
CA LEU A 29 11.87 6.62 -13.91
C LEU A 29 13.25 6.81 -13.27
N GLU A 30 14.29 7.06 -14.09
CA GLU A 30 15.66 7.24 -13.58
C GLU A 30 15.80 8.48 -12.67
N GLU A 31 15.00 9.51 -12.89
CA GLU A 31 15.00 10.71 -12.04
C GLU A 31 14.38 10.42 -10.66
N ILE A 32 13.18 9.81 -10.61
CA ILE A 32 12.55 9.47 -9.33
C ILE A 32 13.36 8.42 -8.57
N LYS A 33 13.96 7.47 -9.27
CA LYS A 33 14.87 6.46 -8.72
C LYS A 33 16.11 7.09 -8.10
N SER A 34 16.79 7.99 -8.84
CA SER A 34 17.95 8.72 -8.34
C SER A 34 17.61 9.52 -7.09
N LYS A 35 16.44 10.18 -7.09
CA LYS A 35 15.95 10.94 -5.94
C LYS A 35 15.69 10.02 -4.73
N ALA A 36 15.04 8.89 -4.93
CA ALA A 36 14.78 7.93 -3.86
C ALA A 36 16.07 7.37 -3.25
N LEU A 37 17.04 7.01 -4.11
CA LEU A 37 18.34 6.47 -3.69
C LEU A 37 19.24 7.50 -3.01
N SER A 38 19.02 8.80 -3.26
CA SER A 38 19.76 9.89 -2.59
C SER A 38 19.25 10.20 -1.17
N MET A 39 18.08 9.66 -0.80
CA MET A 39 17.52 9.85 0.53
C MET A 39 18.25 8.97 1.57
N ASN A 40 18.06 9.29 2.85
CA ASN A 40 18.59 8.44 3.91
C ASN A 40 17.90 7.07 3.86
N ILE A 41 18.70 6.04 3.61
CA ILE A 41 18.26 4.65 3.57
C ILE A 41 18.83 3.97 4.81
N THR A 42 17.95 3.32 5.57
CA THR A 42 18.33 2.46 6.69
C THR A 42 17.71 1.08 6.47
N ASP A 43 18.38 0.06 6.94
CA ASP A 43 17.90 -1.33 6.98
C ASP A 43 17.07 -1.63 8.24
N GLU A 44 16.51 -0.58 8.84
CA GLU A 44 15.74 -0.71 10.08
C GLU A 44 14.32 -1.21 9.89
N PHE A 45 13.73 -1.06 8.71
CA PHE A 45 12.36 -1.48 8.37
C PHE A 45 11.34 -1.12 9.46
N PRO A 46 11.10 0.19 9.72
CA PRO A 46 10.29 0.63 10.85
C PRO A 46 8.86 0.08 10.83
N PHE A 47 8.31 -0.19 9.64
CA PHE A 47 6.98 -0.77 9.52
C PHE A 47 6.94 -2.21 10.06
N GLU A 48 7.89 -3.05 9.68
CA GLU A 48 8.01 -4.42 10.19
C GLU A 48 8.28 -4.44 11.69
N LYS A 49 9.21 -3.59 12.18
CA LYS A 49 9.48 -3.45 13.62
C LYS A 49 8.24 -3.04 14.42
N ALA A 50 7.41 -2.15 13.87
CA ALA A 50 6.20 -1.72 14.54
C ALA A 50 5.16 -2.85 14.67
N LEU A 51 5.11 -3.74 13.67
CA LEU A 51 4.16 -4.87 13.64
C LEU A 51 4.67 -6.09 14.43
N ALA A 52 5.99 -6.25 14.60
CA ALA A 52 6.61 -7.38 15.28
C ALA A 52 6.58 -7.28 16.81
N LYS A 53 5.94 -6.27 17.38
CA LYS A 53 5.79 -6.11 18.84
C LYS A 53 4.86 -7.19 19.41
N ASP A 54 5.07 -7.53 20.68
CA ASP A 54 4.18 -8.45 21.39
C ASP A 54 2.73 -7.95 21.40
N GLY A 55 1.80 -8.86 21.18
CA GLY A 55 0.36 -8.57 21.16
C GLY A 55 -0.17 -8.22 19.77
N ILE A 56 -1.29 -7.51 19.73
CA ILE A 56 -1.95 -7.10 18.49
C ILE A 56 -1.46 -5.71 18.09
N SER A 57 -0.96 -5.58 16.87
CA SER A 57 -0.59 -4.31 16.25
C SER A 57 -1.73 -3.81 15.36
N TYR A 58 -2.06 -2.53 15.45
CA TYR A 58 -3.13 -1.91 14.67
C TYR A 58 -2.55 -1.05 13.56
N ILE A 59 -2.99 -1.29 12.31
CA ILE A 59 -2.77 -0.40 11.18
C ILE A 59 -4.08 0.36 10.95
N CYS A 60 -4.09 1.66 11.26
CA CYS A 60 -5.27 2.50 11.08
C CYS A 60 -5.26 3.14 9.69
N GLU A 61 -6.42 3.22 9.03
CA GLU A 61 -6.49 3.67 7.64
C GLU A 61 -7.08 5.08 7.49
N VAL A 62 -6.33 5.97 6.84
CA VAL A 62 -6.76 7.30 6.43
C VAL A 62 -7.32 7.21 5.01
N LYS A 63 -8.67 7.27 4.90
CA LYS A 63 -9.41 7.04 3.66
C LYS A 63 -10.58 7.99 3.51
N LYS A 64 -10.62 8.76 2.41
CA LYS A 64 -11.68 9.73 2.09
C LYS A 64 -12.91 9.09 1.44
N ALA A 65 -12.68 8.14 0.55
CA ALA A 65 -13.74 7.49 -0.23
C ALA A 65 -13.40 6.03 -0.53
N SER A 66 -14.37 5.25 -0.96
CA SER A 66 -14.17 3.90 -1.50
C SER A 66 -15.20 3.57 -2.60
N PRO A 67 -14.90 2.65 -3.53
CA PRO A 67 -15.83 2.24 -4.58
C PRO A 67 -17.18 1.77 -4.04
N SER A 68 -17.18 1.07 -2.91
CA SER A 68 -18.40 0.48 -2.32
C SER A 68 -19.23 1.43 -1.50
N LYS A 69 -18.66 2.53 -0.97
CA LYS A 69 -19.37 3.46 -0.05
C LYS A 69 -19.40 4.90 -0.55
N GLY A 70 -18.74 5.22 -1.68
CA GLY A 70 -18.59 6.59 -2.12
C GLY A 70 -17.75 7.42 -1.14
N ILE A 71 -18.09 8.69 -0.97
CA ILE A 71 -17.41 9.58 -0.02
C ILE A 71 -17.77 9.15 1.42
N ILE A 72 -16.74 8.88 2.22
CA ILE A 72 -16.86 8.48 3.63
C ILE A 72 -16.75 9.71 4.54
N ALA A 73 -15.90 10.66 4.17
CA ALA A 73 -15.70 11.91 4.91
C ALA A 73 -15.64 13.08 3.92
N GLU A 74 -16.64 13.97 3.96
CA GLU A 74 -16.67 15.20 3.15
C GLU A 74 -15.60 16.17 3.64
N ASP A 75 -15.62 16.47 4.94
CA ASP A 75 -14.53 17.14 5.64
C ASP A 75 -13.46 16.09 6.00
N PHE A 76 -12.27 16.25 5.44
CA PHE A 76 -11.22 15.26 5.52
C PHE A 76 -9.91 15.84 6.07
N PRO A 77 -9.84 16.15 7.36
CA PRO A 77 -8.63 16.66 8.00
C PRO A 77 -7.60 15.52 8.23
N TYR A 78 -7.09 14.95 7.14
CA TYR A 78 -6.27 13.73 7.13
C TYR A 78 -5.05 13.79 8.07
N VAL A 79 -4.41 14.96 8.23
CA VAL A 79 -3.29 15.12 9.16
C VAL A 79 -3.77 15.00 10.60
N GLN A 80 -4.92 15.59 10.95
CA GLN A 80 -5.49 15.47 12.28
C GLN A 80 -5.93 14.03 12.57
N ILE A 81 -6.59 13.38 11.62
CA ILE A 81 -6.96 11.96 11.73
C ILE A 81 -5.74 11.08 12.00
N ALA A 82 -4.63 11.32 11.28
CA ALA A 82 -3.39 10.58 11.46
C ALA A 82 -2.78 10.79 12.86
N LYS A 83 -2.79 12.03 13.38
CA LYS A 83 -2.35 12.35 14.74
C LYS A 83 -3.22 11.67 15.79
N ASP A 84 -4.53 11.64 15.58
CA ASP A 84 -5.46 10.99 16.50
C ASP A 84 -5.23 9.46 16.53
N TYR A 85 -4.94 8.84 15.39
CA TYR A 85 -4.56 7.44 15.33
C TYR A 85 -3.25 7.16 16.07
N GLU A 86 -2.21 7.99 15.86
CA GLU A 86 -0.95 7.87 16.59
C GLU A 86 -1.17 8.01 18.11
N ASN A 87 -1.93 9.02 18.55
CA ASN A 87 -2.25 9.24 19.96
C ASN A 87 -3.08 8.10 20.57
N ALA A 88 -3.92 7.44 19.77
CA ALA A 88 -4.70 6.27 20.18
C ALA A 88 -3.87 4.99 20.26
N GLY A 89 -2.58 5.01 19.87
CA GLY A 89 -1.68 3.87 19.95
C GLY A 89 -1.63 2.99 18.69
N ALA A 90 -2.02 3.51 17.53
CA ALA A 90 -1.81 2.80 16.27
C ALA A 90 -0.32 2.47 16.09
N SER A 91 -0.03 1.26 15.59
CA SER A 91 1.33 0.82 15.30
C SER A 91 1.85 1.37 13.96
N ALA A 92 0.93 1.59 13.01
CA ALA A 92 1.20 2.16 11.70
C ALA A 92 -0.07 2.83 11.15
N ILE A 93 0.09 3.65 10.11
CA ILE A 93 -1.03 4.28 9.40
C ILE A 93 -0.96 3.87 7.93
N SER A 94 -2.09 3.41 7.39
CA SER A 94 -2.31 3.19 5.97
C SER A 94 -2.93 4.44 5.36
N VAL A 95 -2.31 4.99 4.30
CA VAL A 95 -2.78 6.22 3.65
C VAL A 95 -3.14 5.93 2.20
N LEU A 96 -4.41 6.13 1.83
CA LEU A 96 -4.88 5.97 0.46
C LEU A 96 -4.29 7.08 -0.42
N THR A 97 -3.62 6.67 -1.52
CA THR A 97 -3.07 7.59 -2.52
C THR A 97 -3.70 7.44 -3.91
N GLU A 98 -4.58 6.44 -4.09
CA GLU A 98 -5.30 6.24 -5.35
C GLU A 98 -6.36 7.36 -5.55
N PRO A 99 -6.29 8.17 -6.64
CA PRO A 99 -7.07 9.41 -6.74
C PRO A 99 -8.49 9.24 -7.28
N GLN A 100 -8.74 8.23 -8.12
CA GLN A 100 -10.00 8.16 -8.87
C GLN A 100 -11.13 7.58 -8.04
N TRP A 101 -10.91 6.44 -7.41
CA TRP A 101 -11.94 5.70 -6.66
C TRP A 101 -11.88 5.95 -5.15
N PHE A 102 -10.68 6.18 -4.62
CA PHE A 102 -10.49 6.40 -3.18
C PHE A 102 -10.33 7.87 -2.82
N LYS A 103 -10.25 8.78 -3.83
CA LYS A 103 -10.02 10.21 -3.62
C LYS A 103 -8.78 10.48 -2.77
N GLY A 104 -7.77 9.59 -2.93
CA GLY A 104 -6.47 9.68 -2.27
C GLY A 104 -5.54 10.60 -3.05
N GLU A 105 -4.47 11.03 -2.39
CA GLU A 105 -3.44 11.86 -3.00
C GLU A 105 -2.08 11.56 -2.37
N ASN A 106 -1.00 11.59 -3.16
CA ASN A 106 0.37 11.51 -2.66
C ASN A 106 0.66 12.59 -1.60
N LYS A 107 0.07 13.78 -1.77
CA LYS A 107 0.16 14.88 -0.83
C LYS A 107 -0.30 14.51 0.58
N TYR A 108 -1.35 13.69 0.72
CA TYR A 108 -1.84 13.28 2.05
C TYR A 108 -0.77 12.50 2.80
N LEU A 109 -0.15 11.52 2.14
CA LEU A 109 0.93 10.74 2.75
C LEU A 109 2.13 11.62 3.07
N GLN A 110 2.53 12.50 2.15
CA GLN A 110 3.66 13.40 2.33
C GLN A 110 3.46 14.35 3.52
N GLU A 111 2.29 14.94 3.68
CA GLU A 111 2.01 15.83 4.82
C GLU A 111 1.86 15.05 6.13
N ILE A 112 1.24 13.87 6.11
CA ILE A 112 1.15 12.99 7.28
C ILE A 112 2.56 12.60 7.75
N SER A 113 3.46 12.23 6.83
CA SER A 113 4.84 11.82 7.19
C SER A 113 5.64 12.87 7.93
N GLN A 114 5.29 14.14 7.74
CA GLN A 114 5.91 15.27 8.45
C GLN A 114 5.30 15.56 9.82
N ASN A 115 4.18 14.92 10.15
CA ASN A 115 3.37 15.24 11.31
C ASN A 115 3.19 14.10 12.32
N VAL A 116 3.54 12.86 11.95
CA VAL A 116 3.50 11.67 12.82
C VAL A 116 4.85 10.95 12.81
N LYS A 117 5.11 10.15 13.84
CA LYS A 117 6.37 9.39 14.00
C LYS A 117 6.22 7.90 13.66
N ILE A 118 5.00 7.39 13.70
CA ILE A 118 4.73 5.98 13.38
C ILE A 118 4.81 5.73 11.87
N PRO A 119 5.22 4.52 11.44
CA PRO A 119 5.45 4.21 10.04
C PRO A 119 4.18 4.28 9.20
N LEU A 120 4.35 4.68 7.93
CA LEU A 120 3.27 4.88 6.97
C LEU A 120 3.32 3.83 5.86
N LEU A 121 2.17 3.20 5.61
CA LEU A 121 1.94 2.36 4.44
C LEU A 121 1.31 3.21 3.33
N ARG A 122 1.95 3.27 2.16
CA ARG A 122 1.31 3.75 0.95
C ARG A 122 0.29 2.72 0.48
N LYS A 123 -0.99 3.05 0.59
CA LYS A 123 -2.10 2.20 0.14
C LYS A 123 -2.55 2.64 -1.24
N ASP A 124 -2.03 1.95 -2.25
CA ASP A 124 -2.33 2.16 -3.67
C ASP A 124 -2.29 0.80 -4.39
N PHE A 125 -2.75 0.75 -5.62
CA PHE A 125 -2.57 -0.40 -6.50
C PHE A 125 -1.21 -0.24 -7.19
N THR A 126 -0.18 -0.87 -6.61
CA THR A 126 1.17 -0.82 -7.16
C THR A 126 1.24 -1.68 -8.42
N VAL A 127 1.45 -1.06 -9.57
CA VAL A 127 1.45 -1.68 -10.90
C VAL A 127 2.74 -1.46 -11.68
N CYS A 128 3.65 -0.64 -11.15
CA CYS A 128 4.97 -0.39 -11.71
C CYS A 128 5.99 -0.03 -10.62
N GLU A 129 7.27 -0.25 -10.90
CA GLU A 129 8.36 0.06 -9.95
C GLU A 129 8.49 1.56 -9.64
N TYR A 130 8.04 2.43 -10.55
CA TYR A 130 7.99 3.88 -10.33
C TYR A 130 7.29 4.24 -9.00
N GLN A 131 6.17 3.56 -8.71
CA GLN A 131 5.40 3.81 -7.48
C GLN A 131 6.19 3.46 -6.21
N ILE A 132 7.11 2.52 -6.27
CA ILE A 132 7.95 2.13 -5.13
C ILE A 132 8.97 3.24 -4.84
N TYR A 133 9.65 3.76 -5.87
CA TYR A 133 10.57 4.89 -5.71
C TYR A 133 9.84 6.15 -5.26
N GLU A 134 8.67 6.43 -5.84
CA GLU A 134 7.82 7.56 -5.45
C GLU A 134 7.38 7.43 -3.98
N ALA A 135 7.01 6.22 -3.51
CA ALA A 135 6.64 5.98 -2.12
C ALA A 135 7.76 6.39 -1.15
N LYS A 136 9.01 6.06 -1.46
CA LYS A 136 10.17 6.53 -0.68
C LYS A 136 10.24 8.04 -0.64
N VAL A 137 10.10 8.70 -1.79
CA VAL A 137 10.22 10.15 -1.93
C VAL A 137 9.15 10.91 -1.16
N ILE A 138 7.93 10.39 -1.08
CA ILE A 138 6.83 11.01 -0.34
C ILE A 138 6.78 10.61 1.14
N GLY A 139 7.73 9.80 1.63
CA GLY A 139 7.90 9.50 3.05
C GLY A 139 7.15 8.25 3.54
N ALA A 140 6.80 7.32 2.66
CA ALA A 140 6.30 6.02 3.08
C ALA A 140 7.40 5.19 3.75
N SER A 141 7.00 4.29 4.64
CA SER A 141 7.82 3.24 5.26
C SER A 141 7.52 1.86 4.67
N ALA A 142 6.38 1.73 4.00
CA ALA A 142 5.95 0.50 3.34
C ALA A 142 5.09 0.78 2.12
N VAL A 143 5.03 -0.18 1.20
CA VAL A 143 4.14 -0.21 0.04
C VAL A 143 3.28 -1.46 0.04
N LEU A 144 2.13 -1.39 -0.61
CA LEU A 144 1.23 -2.52 -0.83
C LEU A 144 1.56 -3.20 -2.16
N LEU A 145 1.77 -4.52 -2.12
CA LEU A 145 1.84 -5.39 -3.30
C LEU A 145 0.66 -6.37 -3.24
N ILE A 146 -0.04 -6.58 -4.35
CA ILE A 146 -1.29 -7.38 -4.38
C ILE A 146 -1.08 -8.62 -5.25
N CYS A 147 -1.14 -9.81 -4.66
CA CYS A 147 -0.95 -11.08 -5.38
C CYS A 147 -1.95 -11.27 -6.54
N ALA A 148 -3.17 -10.78 -6.40
CA ALA A 148 -4.17 -10.87 -7.47
C ALA A 148 -3.81 -10.03 -8.72
N LEU A 149 -2.83 -9.10 -8.63
CA LEU A 149 -2.36 -8.24 -9.73
C LEU A 149 -0.97 -8.60 -10.24
N LEU A 150 -0.18 -9.31 -9.43
CA LEU A 150 1.26 -9.50 -9.64
C LEU A 150 1.60 -10.99 -9.54
N ASP A 151 2.42 -11.48 -10.45
CA ASP A 151 2.99 -12.80 -10.34
C ASP A 151 4.12 -12.86 -9.28
N THR A 152 4.47 -14.07 -8.85
CA THR A 152 5.47 -14.35 -7.81
C THR A 152 6.83 -13.70 -8.12
N GLU A 153 7.25 -13.71 -9.39
CA GLU A 153 8.55 -13.18 -9.79
C GLU A 153 8.57 -11.64 -9.71
N THR A 154 7.49 -10.99 -10.14
CA THR A 154 7.32 -9.54 -10.03
C THR A 154 7.29 -9.11 -8.57
N ILE A 155 6.56 -9.84 -7.70
CA ILE A 155 6.52 -9.56 -6.25
C ILE A 155 7.93 -9.67 -5.67
N ARG A 156 8.69 -10.74 -5.98
CA ARG A 156 10.07 -10.92 -5.52
C ARG A 156 10.95 -9.75 -5.93
N LYS A 157 10.96 -9.40 -7.20
CA LYS A 157 11.74 -8.26 -7.73
C LYS A 157 11.38 -6.95 -7.02
N TRP A 158 10.10 -6.73 -6.74
CA TRP A 158 9.67 -5.48 -6.10
C TRP A 158 9.94 -5.46 -4.60
N ILE A 159 9.97 -6.61 -3.93
CA ILE A 159 10.48 -6.73 -2.55
C ILE A 159 11.95 -6.32 -2.52
N GLU A 160 12.78 -6.79 -3.46
CA GLU A 160 14.20 -6.42 -3.56
C GLU A 160 14.37 -4.90 -3.77
N ILE A 161 13.53 -4.27 -4.61
CA ILE A 161 13.53 -2.81 -4.77
C ILE A 161 13.15 -2.12 -3.44
N CYS A 162 12.10 -2.58 -2.77
CA CYS A 162 11.71 -2.05 -1.47
C CYS A 162 12.87 -2.14 -0.46
N ASP A 163 13.51 -3.30 -0.36
CA ASP A 163 14.62 -3.55 0.55
C ASP A 163 15.80 -2.60 0.27
N SER A 164 16.12 -2.39 -1.01
CA SER A 164 17.17 -1.45 -1.41
C SER A 164 16.91 0.01 -1.00
N LEU A 165 15.66 0.34 -0.69
CA LEU A 165 15.21 1.67 -0.28
C LEU A 165 14.90 1.75 1.23
N GLY A 166 15.04 0.64 1.98
CA GLY A 166 14.63 0.55 3.39
C GLY A 166 13.11 0.63 3.58
N LEU A 167 12.34 0.25 2.55
CA LEU A 167 10.88 0.13 2.59
C LEU A 167 10.48 -1.32 2.89
N SER A 168 9.41 -1.51 3.64
CA SER A 168 8.75 -2.81 3.75
C SER A 168 7.77 -3.03 2.61
N ALA A 169 7.56 -4.29 2.21
CA ALA A 169 6.47 -4.68 1.35
C ALA A 169 5.39 -5.40 2.17
N LEU A 170 4.18 -4.85 2.23
CA LEU A 170 2.99 -5.57 2.67
C LEU A 170 2.39 -6.28 1.46
N VAL A 171 2.48 -7.61 1.44
CA VAL A 171 1.97 -8.42 0.33
C VAL A 171 0.57 -8.92 0.66
N GLU A 172 -0.43 -8.41 -0.05
CA GLU A 172 -1.84 -8.76 0.16
C GLU A 172 -2.21 -10.04 -0.63
N ALA A 173 -2.84 -10.98 0.07
CA ALA A 173 -3.31 -12.25 -0.46
C ALA A 173 -4.76 -12.52 -0.05
N HIS A 174 -5.53 -13.22 -0.93
CA HIS A 174 -6.95 -13.53 -0.74
C HIS A 174 -7.21 -15.03 -0.73
N THR A 175 -6.28 -15.83 -1.24
CA THR A 175 -6.39 -17.28 -1.32
C THR A 175 -5.13 -17.95 -0.77
N GLU A 176 -5.22 -19.25 -0.50
CA GLU A 176 -4.08 -20.05 -0.05
C GLU A 176 -2.94 -20.07 -1.09
N GLU A 177 -3.30 -20.14 -2.38
CA GLU A 177 -2.35 -20.09 -3.49
C GLU A 177 -1.62 -18.73 -3.53
N GLU A 178 -2.33 -17.64 -3.26
CA GLU A 178 -1.73 -16.31 -3.19
C GLU A 178 -0.82 -16.16 -1.96
N VAL A 179 -1.19 -16.71 -0.81
CA VAL A 179 -0.31 -16.77 0.38
C VAL A 179 0.97 -17.55 0.05
N LYS A 180 0.85 -18.68 -0.65
CA LYS A 180 2.02 -19.46 -1.08
C LYS A 180 2.89 -18.66 -2.04
N SER A 181 2.29 -17.97 -3.02
CA SER A 181 3.00 -17.09 -3.95
C SER A 181 3.76 -15.98 -3.20
N ALA A 182 3.14 -15.36 -2.19
CA ALA A 182 3.79 -14.36 -1.36
C ALA A 182 5.00 -14.92 -0.58
N LEU A 183 4.85 -16.10 0.01
CA LEU A 183 5.94 -16.80 0.70
C LEU A 183 7.08 -17.16 -0.26
N ASP A 184 6.76 -17.73 -1.42
CA ASP A 184 7.73 -18.11 -2.46
C ASP A 184 8.46 -16.87 -3.02
N ALA A 185 7.82 -15.69 -3.01
CA ALA A 185 8.41 -14.42 -3.38
C ALA A 185 9.33 -13.83 -2.28
N GLY A 186 9.31 -14.37 -1.06
CA GLY A 186 10.11 -13.89 0.07
C GLY A 186 9.44 -12.78 0.89
N ALA A 187 8.11 -12.68 0.85
CA ALA A 187 7.38 -11.69 1.66
C ALA A 187 7.59 -11.93 3.16
N ARG A 188 7.95 -10.86 3.89
CA ARG A 188 8.10 -10.87 5.35
C ARG A 188 6.83 -10.44 6.07
N VAL A 189 6.00 -9.63 5.41
CA VAL A 189 4.69 -9.18 5.92
C VAL A 189 3.62 -9.57 4.91
N ILE A 190 2.71 -10.46 5.30
CA ILE A 190 1.61 -10.92 4.46
C ILE A 190 0.30 -10.45 5.09
N GLY A 191 -0.52 -9.78 4.30
CA GLY A 191 -1.85 -9.33 4.69
C GLY A 191 -2.92 -10.24 4.07
N VAL A 192 -3.61 -11.03 4.89
CA VAL A 192 -4.75 -11.81 4.41
C VAL A 192 -5.99 -10.91 4.38
N ASN A 193 -6.52 -10.65 3.19
CA ASN A 193 -7.70 -9.83 3.02
C ASN A 193 -8.97 -10.69 3.14
N ASN A 194 -9.75 -10.44 4.19
CA ASN A 194 -11.02 -11.13 4.42
C ASN A 194 -12.13 -10.72 3.46
N ARG A 195 -11.91 -9.68 2.66
CA ARG A 195 -12.86 -9.27 1.62
C ARG A 195 -12.56 -10.00 0.32
N ASN A 196 -13.54 -10.75 -0.16
CA ASN A 196 -13.49 -11.33 -1.47
C ASN A 196 -13.57 -10.20 -2.53
N LEU A 197 -12.57 -10.13 -3.42
CA LEU A 197 -12.55 -9.11 -4.48
C LEU A 197 -13.57 -9.36 -5.59
N LYS A 198 -14.25 -10.53 -5.62
CA LYS A 198 -15.21 -10.89 -6.67
C LYS A 198 -16.63 -10.42 -6.36
N ASP A 199 -17.03 -10.40 -5.09
CA ASP A 199 -18.41 -10.10 -4.69
C ASP A 199 -18.50 -9.16 -3.48
N PHE A 200 -17.36 -8.62 -3.02
CA PHE A 200 -17.19 -7.76 -1.86
C PHE A 200 -17.71 -8.34 -0.53
N THR A 201 -18.04 -9.63 -0.51
CA THR A 201 -18.38 -10.32 0.74
C THR A 201 -17.18 -10.33 1.68
N VAL A 202 -17.46 -10.29 2.98
CA VAL A 202 -16.43 -10.36 4.02
C VAL A 202 -16.62 -11.68 4.77
N ASP A 203 -15.59 -12.53 4.73
CA ASP A 203 -15.51 -13.76 5.51
C ASP A 203 -14.33 -13.65 6.50
N LEU A 204 -14.65 -13.43 7.78
CA LEU A 204 -13.65 -13.29 8.82
C LEU A 204 -12.89 -14.60 9.11
N THR A 205 -13.34 -15.73 8.58
CA THR A 205 -12.65 -17.00 8.75
C THR A 205 -11.51 -17.18 7.73
N THR A 206 -11.41 -16.36 6.70
CA THR A 206 -10.37 -16.46 5.67
C THR A 206 -8.97 -16.42 6.27
N CYS A 207 -8.72 -15.56 7.26
CA CYS A 207 -7.42 -15.44 7.92
C CYS A 207 -7.12 -16.53 8.95
N THR A 208 -8.05 -17.44 9.23
CA THR A 208 -7.89 -18.53 10.23
C THR A 208 -7.81 -19.92 9.59
N ARG A 209 -7.92 -19.98 8.28
CA ARG A 209 -7.71 -21.20 7.49
C ARG A 209 -6.25 -21.32 7.09
#